data_2b11e582bc0d1308bd9652df722e6270
#
_entry.id   2b11e582bc0d1308bd9652df722e6270
#
_cell.length_a   1.000
_cell.length_b   1.000
_cell.length_c   1.000
_cell.angle_alpha   90.00
_cell.angle_beta   90.00
_cell.angle_gamma   90.00
#
_symmetry.space_group_name_H-M   'P 1'
#
loop_
_entity.id
_entity.type
_entity.pdbx_description
1 polymer ?
#
loop_
_entity_poly.entity_id
_entity_poly.type
_entity_poly.pdbx_seq_one_letter_code
_entity_poly.pdbx_strand_id
1 'polypeptide(L)'
;IQIGMRGNPIKPRADIYKSILGYKMLPAEDYFRLGIEGTIAAIRERVGDSPVYITFDLDVLDPTEAPAVSNMEPGHRGLRAWEIIEIFHCMRGLNVIGADIVCMVPSKDTEAKITAMTAMVLMFEMTALIADYVRSQPDFVHADGA
;
A
#
# COMPACT_ATOMS: atom_id res chain seq x y z
N ILE A 1 -5.25 -5.77 7.22
CA ILE A 1 -3.82 -5.71 7.53
C ILE A 1 -3.30 -4.29 7.28
N GLN A 2 -2.49 -3.76 8.20
CA GLN A 2 -1.80 -2.48 8.09
C GLN A 2 -0.29 -2.74 7.98
N ILE A 3 0.38 -2.09 7.02
CA ILE A 3 1.78 -2.37 6.71
C ILE A 3 2.56 -1.05 6.68
N GLY A 4 3.78 -1.07 7.20
CA GLY A 4 4.73 0.03 7.07
C GLY A 4 4.54 1.17 8.08
N MET A 5 3.68 1.02 9.09
CA MET A 5 3.57 2.03 10.13
C MET A 5 4.94 2.29 10.75
N ARG A 6 5.35 3.55 10.79
CA ARG A 6 6.62 4.02 11.31
C ARG A 6 6.41 5.17 12.28
N GLY A 7 7.46 5.74 12.81
CA GLY A 7 7.38 6.74 13.87
C GLY A 7 7.33 6.13 15.28
N ASN A 8 7.25 6.98 16.28
CA ASN A 8 7.21 6.58 17.69
C ASN A 8 5.75 6.34 18.12
N PRO A 9 5.35 5.10 18.40
CA PRO A 9 3.98 4.83 18.85
C PRO A 9 3.74 5.43 20.25
N ILE A 10 2.59 6.05 20.43
CA ILE A 10 2.17 6.62 21.74
C ILE A 10 1.89 5.52 22.75
N LYS A 11 1.49 4.33 22.28
CA LYS A 11 1.23 3.14 23.12
C LYS A 11 2.17 2.00 22.77
N PRO A 12 2.47 1.12 23.74
CA PRO A 12 3.21 -0.09 23.44
C PRO A 12 2.56 -0.88 22.29
N ARG A 13 3.37 -1.38 21.37
CA ARG A 13 2.88 -2.14 20.20
C ARG A 13 1.98 -3.31 20.57
N ALA A 14 2.24 -3.95 21.71
CA ALA A 14 1.42 -5.06 22.19
C ALA A 14 -0.06 -4.69 22.37
N ASP A 15 -0.36 -3.45 22.76
CA ASP A 15 -1.74 -2.98 22.92
C ASP A 15 -2.42 -2.75 21.58
N ILE A 16 -1.67 -2.33 20.56
CA ILE A 16 -2.17 -2.16 19.18
C ILE A 16 -2.50 -3.52 18.57
N TYR A 17 -1.63 -4.51 18.73
CA TYR A 17 -1.86 -5.87 18.21
C TYR A 17 -3.05 -6.58 18.89
N LYS A 18 -3.36 -6.22 20.12
CA LYS A 18 -4.52 -6.71 20.88
C LYS A 18 -5.79 -5.90 20.67
N SER A 19 -5.78 -4.95 19.71
CA SER A 19 -6.96 -4.15 19.41
C SER A 19 -8.19 -5.03 19.20
N ILE A 20 -9.30 -4.64 19.81
CA ILE A 20 -10.60 -5.31 19.62
C ILE A 20 -11.06 -5.38 18.16
N LEU A 21 -10.48 -4.54 17.29
CA LEU A 21 -10.75 -4.55 15.84
C LEU A 21 -10.08 -5.73 15.13
N GLY A 22 -9.16 -6.43 15.79
CA GLY A 22 -8.55 -7.65 15.26
C GLY A 22 -7.72 -7.47 14.00
N TYR A 23 -7.26 -6.26 13.67
CA TYR A 23 -6.41 -6.05 12.51
C TYR A 23 -4.98 -6.51 12.76
N LYS A 24 -4.35 -7.07 11.73
CA LYS A 24 -2.93 -7.43 11.73
C LYS A 24 -2.10 -6.20 11.38
N MET A 25 -1.05 -5.94 12.14
CA MET A 25 -0.11 -4.86 11.89
C MET A 25 1.28 -5.43 11.58
N LEU A 26 1.89 -4.93 10.53
CA LEU A 26 3.30 -5.12 10.15
C LEU A 26 3.97 -3.74 10.17
N PRO A 27 4.56 -3.31 11.29
CA PRO A 27 5.35 -2.08 11.34
C PRO A 27 6.48 -2.08 10.32
N ALA A 28 7.02 -0.90 10.00
CA ALA A 28 8.09 -0.76 9.01
C ALA A 28 9.31 -1.64 9.33
N GLU A 29 9.68 -1.78 10.61
CA GLU A 29 10.80 -2.65 10.98
C GLU A 29 10.52 -4.13 10.70
N ASP A 30 9.27 -4.58 10.87
CA ASP A 30 8.88 -5.96 10.53
C ASP A 30 8.88 -6.15 9.01
N TYR A 31 8.42 -5.14 8.26
CA TYR A 31 8.54 -5.14 6.81
C TYR A 31 9.99 -5.30 6.36
N PHE A 32 10.91 -4.48 6.88
CA PHE A 32 12.32 -4.55 6.51
C PHE A 32 13.01 -5.86 6.92
N ARG A 33 12.50 -6.54 7.93
CA ARG A 33 12.99 -7.85 8.37
C ARG A 33 12.44 -8.99 7.49
N LEU A 34 11.18 -8.91 7.08
CA LEU A 34 10.50 -9.94 6.28
C LEU A 34 10.79 -9.81 4.78
N GLY A 35 11.05 -8.58 4.33
CA GLY A 35 11.15 -8.27 2.91
C GLY A 35 9.81 -8.36 2.17
N ILE A 36 9.88 -8.19 0.86
CA ILE A 36 8.70 -8.23 -0.01
C ILE A 36 8.02 -9.60 0.06
N GLU A 37 8.76 -10.68 -0.07
CA GLU A 37 8.22 -12.04 -0.06
C GLU A 37 7.44 -12.36 1.22
N GLY A 38 8.04 -12.09 2.40
CA GLY A 38 7.39 -12.32 3.68
C GLY A 38 6.17 -11.42 3.89
N THR A 39 6.21 -10.20 3.38
CA THR A 39 5.08 -9.27 3.43
C THR A 39 3.92 -9.77 2.58
N ILE A 40 4.18 -10.23 1.36
CA ILE A 40 3.17 -10.81 0.47
C ILE A 40 2.55 -12.08 1.08
N ALA A 41 3.37 -12.95 1.67
CA ALA A 41 2.85 -14.13 2.37
C ALA A 41 1.89 -13.73 3.49
N ALA A 42 2.23 -12.70 4.29
CA ALA A 42 1.38 -12.20 5.36
C ALA A 42 0.08 -11.52 4.85
N ILE A 43 0.13 -10.84 3.69
CA ILE A 43 -1.06 -10.28 3.04
C ILE A 43 -1.98 -11.43 2.61
N ARG A 44 -1.48 -12.39 1.83
CA ARG A 44 -2.26 -13.51 1.31
C ARG A 44 -2.87 -14.36 2.41
N GLU A 45 -2.10 -14.66 3.46
CA GLU A 45 -2.60 -15.35 4.65
C GLU A 45 -3.78 -14.60 5.30
N ARG A 46 -3.68 -13.27 5.37
CA ARG A 46 -4.70 -12.45 6.06
C ARG A 46 -5.96 -12.25 5.26
N VAL A 47 -5.86 -12.03 3.95
CA VAL A 47 -7.00 -11.68 3.11
C VAL A 47 -7.67 -12.92 2.50
N GLY A 48 -6.94 -14.00 2.23
CA GLY A 48 -7.46 -15.19 1.57
C GLY A 48 -8.19 -14.83 0.27
N ASP A 49 -9.41 -15.31 0.13
CA ASP A 49 -10.29 -15.04 -1.02
C ASP A 49 -11.25 -13.85 -0.81
N SER A 50 -11.10 -13.14 0.31
CA SER A 50 -11.98 -12.01 0.65
C SER A 50 -11.79 -10.84 -0.31
N PRO A 51 -12.83 -10.02 -0.55
CA PRO A 51 -12.67 -8.75 -1.24
C PRO A 51 -11.67 -7.84 -0.52
N VAL A 52 -10.76 -7.23 -1.28
CA VAL A 52 -9.68 -6.38 -0.79
C VAL A 52 -9.90 -4.95 -1.25
N TYR A 53 -9.93 -4.02 -0.33
CA TYR A 53 -9.80 -2.60 -0.60
C TYR A 53 -8.42 -2.12 -0.16
N ILE A 54 -7.69 -1.43 -1.04
CA ILE A 54 -6.37 -0.89 -0.76
C ILE A 54 -6.51 0.59 -0.42
N THR A 55 -6.16 0.98 0.81
CA THR A 55 -5.92 2.39 1.14
C THR A 55 -4.42 2.60 1.27
N PHE A 56 -3.88 3.47 0.41
CA PHE A 56 -2.45 3.71 0.35
C PHE A 56 -2.12 5.08 0.91
N ASP A 57 -1.50 5.10 2.09
CA ASP A 57 -1.01 6.31 2.71
C ASP A 57 0.39 6.64 2.21
N LEU A 58 0.54 7.82 1.56
CA LEU A 58 1.81 8.24 0.98
C LEU A 58 2.91 8.45 2.03
N ASP A 59 2.56 8.64 3.29
CA ASP A 59 3.56 8.84 4.34
C ASP A 59 4.26 7.55 4.79
N VAL A 60 3.83 6.38 4.28
CA VAL A 60 4.59 5.14 4.40
C VAL A 60 5.91 5.19 3.62
N LEU A 61 5.96 6.02 2.57
CA LEU A 61 7.14 6.18 1.74
C LEU A 61 8.24 6.98 2.45
N ASP A 62 9.47 6.73 2.01
CA ASP A 62 10.60 7.55 2.43
C ASP A 62 10.39 9.01 2.01
N PRO A 63 10.69 10.01 2.88
CA PRO A 63 10.52 11.43 2.56
C PRO A 63 11.27 11.91 1.31
N THR A 64 12.26 11.17 0.85
CA THR A 64 12.97 11.46 -0.42
C THR A 64 12.13 11.16 -1.65
N GLU A 65 11.09 10.33 -1.53
CA GLU A 65 10.18 9.94 -2.62
C GLU A 65 8.79 10.55 -2.51
N ALA A 66 8.37 10.90 -1.28
CA ALA A 66 7.09 11.55 -1.02
C ALA A 66 7.26 12.65 0.05
N PRO A 67 7.90 13.78 -0.27
CA PRO A 67 8.08 14.86 0.69
C PRO A 67 6.81 15.65 1.01
N ALA A 68 5.81 15.62 0.13
CA ALA A 68 4.58 16.40 0.28
C ALA A 68 3.46 15.60 0.95
N VAL A 69 3.73 15.08 2.12
CA VAL A 69 2.77 14.33 2.94
C VAL A 69 2.42 15.07 4.22
N SER A 70 1.38 14.62 4.90
CA SER A 70 0.94 15.20 6.17
C SER A 70 1.97 15.00 7.27
N ASN A 71 2.58 13.81 7.33
CA ASN A 71 3.52 13.42 8.38
C ASN A 71 4.73 12.70 7.81
N MET A 72 5.86 13.38 7.71
CA MET A 72 7.07 12.83 7.07
C MET A 72 7.83 11.81 7.91
N GLU A 73 7.64 11.77 9.23
CA GLU A 73 8.36 10.90 10.17
C GLU A 73 9.90 10.91 9.94
N PRO A 74 10.55 12.07 10.02
CA PRO A 74 11.98 12.18 9.76
C PRO A 74 12.78 11.34 10.77
N GLY A 75 13.85 10.69 10.29
CA GLY A 75 14.67 9.79 11.11
C GLY A 75 14.17 8.34 11.16
N HIS A 76 12.97 8.06 10.66
CA HIS A 76 12.46 6.72 10.50
C HIS A 76 12.51 6.30 9.02
N ARG A 77 13.12 5.15 8.75
CA ARG A 77 13.20 4.62 7.38
C ARG A 77 11.82 4.39 6.79
N GLY A 78 11.52 5.02 5.65
CA GLY A 78 10.32 4.77 4.85
C GLY A 78 10.54 3.69 3.80
N LEU A 79 9.44 3.18 3.23
CA LEU A 79 9.48 2.24 2.11
C LEU A 79 9.81 3.00 0.82
N ARG A 80 10.36 2.28 -0.17
CA ARG A 80 10.64 2.85 -1.50
C ARG A 80 9.47 2.59 -2.44
N ALA A 81 9.20 3.52 -3.34
CA ALA A 81 8.09 3.38 -4.28
C ALA A 81 8.24 2.11 -5.16
N TRP A 82 9.46 1.75 -5.55
CA TRP A 82 9.70 0.53 -6.32
C TRP A 82 9.36 -0.74 -5.53
N GLU A 83 9.59 -0.76 -4.19
CA GLU A 83 9.20 -1.89 -3.33
C GLU A 83 7.67 -2.06 -3.31
N ILE A 84 6.95 -0.93 -3.26
CA ILE A 84 5.48 -0.93 -3.28
C ILE A 84 4.95 -1.43 -4.62
N ILE A 85 5.55 -1.01 -5.74
CA ILE A 85 5.19 -1.50 -7.08
C ILE A 85 5.37 -3.02 -7.14
N GLU A 86 6.48 -3.53 -6.64
CA GLU A 86 6.75 -4.97 -6.63
C GLU A 86 5.76 -5.73 -5.72
N ILE A 87 5.38 -5.15 -4.56
CA ILE A 87 4.31 -5.70 -3.73
C ILE A 87 3.00 -5.77 -4.52
N PHE A 88 2.61 -4.70 -5.23
CA PHE A 88 1.39 -4.70 -6.04
C PHE A 88 1.46 -5.77 -7.14
N HIS A 89 2.59 -5.92 -7.83
CA HIS A 89 2.76 -6.98 -8.82
C HIS A 89 2.58 -8.38 -8.21
N CYS A 90 3.09 -8.60 -7.00
CA CYS A 90 2.93 -9.86 -6.27
C CYS A 90 1.52 -10.06 -5.68
N MET A 91 0.68 -9.01 -5.63
CA MET A 91 -0.73 -9.11 -5.22
C MET A 91 -1.67 -9.56 -6.34
N ARG A 92 -1.19 -9.72 -7.57
CA ARG A 92 -1.99 -10.20 -8.70
C ARG A 92 -2.73 -11.50 -8.35
N GLY A 93 -3.98 -11.56 -8.81
CA GLY A 93 -4.89 -12.66 -8.50
C GLY A 93 -5.67 -12.50 -7.18
N LEU A 94 -5.38 -11.51 -6.34
CA LEU A 94 -6.24 -11.16 -5.21
C LEU A 94 -7.49 -10.42 -5.70
N ASN A 95 -8.60 -10.61 -4.99
CA ASN A 95 -9.88 -9.95 -5.27
C ASN A 95 -9.85 -8.46 -4.87
N VAL A 96 -9.08 -7.64 -5.62
CA VAL A 96 -8.99 -6.20 -5.37
C VAL A 96 -10.19 -5.50 -5.98
N ILE A 97 -11.07 -4.94 -5.14
CA ILE A 97 -12.34 -4.32 -5.54
C ILE A 97 -12.32 -2.79 -5.57
N GLY A 98 -11.27 -2.17 -5.04
CA GLY A 98 -11.13 -0.72 -5.01
C GLY A 98 -9.84 -0.29 -4.32
N ALA A 99 -9.48 0.98 -4.53
CA ALA A 99 -8.29 1.56 -3.92
C ALA A 99 -8.42 3.08 -3.80
N ASP A 100 -7.67 3.66 -2.87
CA ASP A 100 -7.44 5.10 -2.77
C ASP A 100 -5.98 5.43 -2.40
N ILE A 101 -5.61 6.70 -2.58
CA ILE A 101 -4.34 7.27 -2.09
C ILE A 101 -4.67 8.46 -1.18
N VAL A 102 -4.05 8.50 -0.02
CA VAL A 102 -4.31 9.50 1.01
C VAL A 102 -3.04 10.24 1.46
N CYS A 103 -3.22 11.24 2.31
CA CYS A 103 -2.18 12.02 3.00
C CYS A 103 -1.32 12.93 2.12
N MET A 104 -1.68 13.17 0.85
CA MET A 104 -0.98 14.13 0.01
C MET A 104 -1.30 15.58 0.43
N VAL A 105 -0.27 16.41 0.53
CA VAL A 105 -0.37 17.86 0.74
C VAL A 105 0.23 18.60 -0.45
N PRO A 106 -0.55 18.91 -1.50
CA PRO A 106 -0.03 19.44 -2.78
C PRO A 106 0.79 20.72 -2.66
N SER A 107 0.46 21.58 -1.67
CA SER A 107 1.19 22.82 -1.43
C SER A 107 2.61 22.64 -0.88
N LYS A 108 2.93 21.45 -0.37
CA LYS A 108 4.28 21.10 0.11
C LYS A 108 5.13 20.39 -0.96
N ASP A 109 4.55 20.08 -2.13
CA ASP A 109 5.27 19.32 -3.13
C ASP A 109 6.39 20.14 -3.77
N THR A 110 7.43 19.44 -4.19
CA THR A 110 8.57 20.03 -4.88
C THR A 110 8.15 20.69 -6.18
N GLU A 111 8.99 21.55 -6.76
CA GLU A 111 8.76 22.13 -8.08
C GLU A 111 8.59 21.02 -9.14
N ALA A 112 9.34 19.94 -9.04
CA ALA A 112 9.25 18.77 -9.93
C ALA A 112 8.01 17.88 -9.67
N LYS A 113 7.19 18.19 -8.65
CA LYS A 113 5.97 17.43 -8.31
C LYS A 113 6.24 15.96 -8.04
N ILE A 114 7.32 15.66 -7.34
CA ILE A 114 7.77 14.28 -7.15
C ILE A 114 6.73 13.42 -6.39
N THR A 115 6.08 13.99 -5.36
CA THR A 115 5.05 13.26 -4.61
C THR A 115 3.83 12.97 -5.47
N ALA A 116 3.37 13.95 -6.26
CA ALA A 116 2.25 13.78 -7.18
C ALA A 116 2.55 12.74 -8.26
N MET A 117 3.77 12.76 -8.81
CA MET A 117 4.19 11.77 -9.80
C MET A 117 4.28 10.37 -9.22
N THR A 118 4.82 10.23 -8.01
CA THR A 118 4.85 8.95 -7.29
C THR A 118 3.44 8.43 -7.03
N ALA A 119 2.55 9.29 -6.52
CA ALA A 119 1.15 8.93 -6.29
C ALA A 119 0.44 8.49 -7.59
N MET A 120 0.69 9.19 -8.70
CA MET A 120 0.12 8.83 -10.01
C MET A 120 0.56 7.43 -10.45
N VAL A 121 1.85 7.10 -10.34
CA VAL A 121 2.36 5.78 -10.70
C VAL A 121 1.74 4.69 -9.85
N LEU A 122 1.68 4.88 -8.52
CA LEU A 122 1.09 3.90 -7.61
C LEU A 122 -0.42 3.72 -7.85
N MET A 123 -1.14 4.82 -8.14
CA MET A 123 -2.57 4.74 -8.50
C MET A 123 -2.77 3.94 -9.79
N PHE A 124 -1.88 4.09 -10.77
CA PHE A 124 -1.92 3.33 -12.02
C PHE A 124 -1.75 1.83 -11.75
N GLU A 125 -0.78 1.45 -10.91
CA GLU A 125 -0.55 0.05 -10.53
C GLU A 125 -1.75 -0.56 -9.77
N MET A 126 -2.36 0.19 -8.85
CA MET A 126 -3.57 -0.28 -8.14
C MET A 126 -4.76 -0.44 -9.10
N THR A 127 -4.90 0.47 -10.08
CA THR A 127 -5.94 0.35 -11.11
C THR A 127 -5.70 -0.89 -11.98
N ALA A 128 -4.44 -1.17 -12.31
CA ALA A 128 -4.08 -2.37 -13.06
C ALA A 128 -4.40 -3.66 -12.30
N LEU A 129 -4.20 -3.69 -10.96
CA LEU A 129 -4.61 -4.81 -10.12
C LEU A 129 -6.12 -5.08 -10.16
N ILE A 130 -6.92 -4.03 -10.05
CA ILE A 130 -8.38 -4.13 -10.13
C ILE A 130 -8.79 -4.67 -11.51
N ALA A 131 -8.21 -4.12 -12.58
CA ALA A 131 -8.50 -4.54 -13.95
C ALA A 131 -8.08 -6.00 -14.20
N ASP A 132 -6.92 -6.43 -13.69
CA ASP A 132 -6.42 -7.80 -13.82
C ASP A 132 -7.40 -8.80 -13.18
N TYR A 133 -7.88 -8.49 -11.97
CA TYR A 133 -8.87 -9.33 -11.30
C TYR A 133 -10.20 -9.38 -12.05
N VAL A 134 -10.75 -8.23 -12.44
CA VAL A 134 -12.02 -8.17 -13.19
C VAL A 134 -11.95 -8.97 -14.48
N ARG A 135 -10.86 -8.84 -15.24
CA ARG A 135 -10.66 -9.58 -16.49
C ARG A 135 -10.51 -11.08 -16.30
N SER A 136 -10.10 -11.55 -15.13
CA SER A 136 -9.95 -12.95 -14.81
C SER A 136 -11.27 -13.64 -14.47
N GLN A 137 -12.36 -12.87 -14.27
CA GLN A 137 -13.66 -13.44 -13.92
C GLN A 137 -14.33 -14.10 -15.13
N PRO A 138 -15.00 -15.26 -14.96
CA PRO A 138 -15.60 -16.01 -16.07
C PRO A 138 -16.70 -15.25 -16.80
N ASP A 139 -17.36 -14.31 -16.13
CA ASP A 139 -18.45 -13.50 -16.70
C ASP A 139 -17.96 -12.21 -17.37
N PHE A 140 -16.63 -12.00 -17.45
CA PHE A 140 -16.09 -10.81 -18.09
C PHE A 140 -16.24 -10.90 -19.62
N VAL A 141 -17.07 -10.03 -20.19
CA VAL A 141 -17.25 -9.91 -21.64
C VAL A 141 -16.20 -8.94 -22.19
N HIS A 142 -15.28 -9.45 -23.01
CA HIS A 142 -14.35 -8.57 -23.73
C HIS A 142 -15.13 -7.72 -24.73
N ALA A 143 -14.92 -6.40 -24.70
CA ALA A 143 -15.57 -5.46 -25.61
C ALA A 143 -15.24 -5.71 -27.10
N ASP A 144 -14.23 -6.51 -27.38
CA ASP A 144 -13.76 -6.83 -28.72
C ASP A 144 -14.47 -8.07 -29.33
N GLY A 145 -15.51 -8.57 -28.70
CA GLY A 145 -16.29 -9.75 -29.08
C GLY A 145 -17.60 -9.41 -29.82
N ALA A 146 -17.60 -8.35 -30.65
CA ALA A 146 -18.69 -8.09 -31.59
C ALA A 146 -18.18 -8.16 -33.02
#